data_e03df6573cefc472b3a39a6cf93a9f56
#
_entry.id   e03df6573cefc472b3a39a6cf93a9f56
#
_cell.length_a   1.000
_cell.length_b   1.000
_cell.length_c   1.000
_cell.angle_alpha   90.00
_cell.angle_beta   90.00
_cell.angle_gamma   90.00
#
_symmetry.space_group_name_H-M   'P 1'
#
loop_
_entity.id
_entity.type
_entity.pdbx_description
1 polymer ?
#
loop_
_entity_poly.entity_id
_entity_poly.type
_entity_poly.pdbx_seq_one_letter_code
_entity_poly.pdbx_strand_id
1 'polypeptide(L)'
;MYRIKTLNKISSAGLDLLDQTRFQVGGEVENEDGVLVRSAPMHDYVFPEELRAIARAGAGTNNIPIDRCSENGIVVFNTPGANANAVKELVLAALLIASRDILGGAEWVQEQVHTPGVDLTAVVEKGKSAFAGPELYRKTLGVIGLGAIGALVCNIALELGMDVYGYDPFLSVEAALRLDRHVHVVKNVDELYRASDYITCLLYTSDAADEARSV
;
A
#
# COMPACT_ATOMS: atom_id res chain seq x y z
N MET A 1 -18.23 -30.64 5.81
CA MET A 1 -18.25 -29.16 5.94
C MET A 1 -16.80 -28.74 6.05
N TYR A 2 -16.32 -27.83 5.19
CA TYR A 2 -14.95 -27.32 5.25
C TYR A 2 -14.82 -26.25 6.32
N ARG A 3 -13.74 -26.28 7.08
CA ARG A 3 -13.45 -25.37 8.19
C ARG A 3 -12.45 -24.32 7.75
N ILE A 4 -12.85 -23.05 7.78
CA ILE A 4 -12.03 -21.91 7.34
C ILE A 4 -11.76 -21.01 8.54
N LYS A 5 -10.49 -20.92 8.93
CA LYS A 5 -10.04 -20.04 10.02
C LYS A 5 -9.67 -18.66 9.49
N THR A 6 -10.09 -17.62 10.19
CA THR A 6 -9.69 -16.24 9.91
C THR A 6 -8.69 -15.76 10.96
N LEU A 7 -7.48 -15.38 10.56
CA LEU A 7 -6.43 -14.91 11.49
C LEU A 7 -6.44 -13.39 11.71
N ASN A 8 -7.17 -12.65 10.88
CA ASN A 8 -7.37 -11.21 11.04
C ASN A 8 -8.81 -10.86 10.72
N LYS A 9 -9.16 -9.58 10.92
CA LYS A 9 -10.44 -9.08 10.43
C LYS A 9 -10.46 -9.13 8.90
N ILE A 10 -11.22 -10.06 8.36
CA ILE A 10 -11.56 -10.17 6.94
C ILE A 10 -12.92 -9.51 6.72
N SER A 11 -13.10 -8.85 5.56
CA SER A 11 -14.36 -8.18 5.24
C SER A 11 -15.54 -9.17 5.20
N SER A 12 -16.63 -8.84 5.87
CA SER A 12 -17.88 -9.63 5.82
C SER A 12 -18.37 -9.78 4.37
N ALA A 13 -18.24 -8.74 3.54
CA ALA A 13 -18.62 -8.81 2.13
C ALA A 13 -17.93 -9.96 1.35
N GLY A 14 -16.71 -10.34 1.76
CA GLY A 14 -16.02 -11.51 1.21
C GLY A 14 -16.46 -12.82 1.89
N LEU A 15 -16.65 -12.80 3.21
CA LEU A 15 -17.03 -13.99 3.96
C LEU A 15 -18.47 -14.43 3.64
N ASP A 16 -19.37 -13.49 3.39
CA ASP A 16 -20.78 -13.74 3.06
C ASP A 16 -20.97 -14.42 1.69
N LEU A 17 -19.92 -14.44 0.85
CA LEU A 17 -19.91 -15.20 -0.40
C LEU A 17 -19.67 -16.71 -0.18
N LEU A 18 -19.21 -17.10 0.99
CA LEU A 18 -18.99 -18.51 1.33
C LEU A 18 -20.31 -19.16 1.75
N ASP A 19 -20.70 -20.21 1.04
CA ASP A 19 -21.92 -20.98 1.34
C ASP A 19 -21.81 -21.63 2.74
N GLN A 20 -22.58 -21.13 3.69
CA GLN A 20 -22.57 -21.58 5.07
C GLN A 20 -23.01 -23.06 5.25
N THR A 21 -23.64 -23.66 4.24
CA THR A 21 -23.95 -25.10 4.24
C THR A 21 -22.72 -25.95 3.96
N ARG A 22 -21.69 -25.38 3.34
CA ARG A 22 -20.44 -26.06 2.94
C ARG A 22 -19.24 -25.61 3.77
N PHE A 23 -19.25 -24.37 4.26
CA PHE A 23 -18.11 -23.76 4.96
C PHE A 23 -18.53 -23.27 6.34
N GLN A 24 -17.74 -23.68 7.34
CA GLN A 24 -17.75 -23.09 8.69
C GLN A 24 -16.60 -22.07 8.73
N VAL A 25 -16.89 -20.80 8.94
CA VAL A 25 -15.90 -19.71 8.90
C VAL A 25 -15.84 -19.00 10.25
N GLY A 26 -14.64 -18.78 10.80
CA GLY A 26 -14.47 -18.03 12.05
C GLY A 26 -13.06 -18.01 12.58
N GLY A 27 -12.80 -17.14 13.56
CA GLY A 27 -11.49 -17.03 14.22
C GLY A 27 -11.19 -18.20 15.17
N GLU A 28 -12.24 -18.78 15.77
CA GLU A 28 -12.14 -19.86 16.78
C GLU A 28 -12.27 -21.26 16.16
N VAL A 29 -12.18 -21.36 14.83
CA VAL A 29 -12.22 -22.64 14.13
C VAL A 29 -10.93 -23.40 14.43
N GLU A 30 -11.04 -24.70 14.75
CA GLU A 30 -9.93 -25.61 15.00
C GLU A 30 -9.86 -26.71 13.94
N ASN A 31 -8.65 -27.26 13.72
CA ASN A 31 -8.33 -28.26 12.68
C ASN A 31 -8.86 -27.82 11.31
N GLU A 32 -8.55 -26.59 10.94
CA GLU A 32 -9.03 -25.92 9.73
C GLU A 32 -8.49 -26.56 8.44
N ASP A 33 -9.37 -26.64 7.43
CA ASP A 33 -9.03 -27.08 6.08
C ASP A 33 -8.40 -25.91 5.25
N GLY A 34 -8.70 -24.66 5.65
CA GLY A 34 -8.20 -23.46 5.01
C GLY A 34 -8.05 -22.27 5.97
N VAL A 35 -7.13 -21.38 5.63
CA VAL A 35 -6.88 -20.14 6.40
C VAL A 35 -7.08 -18.93 5.51
N LEU A 36 -7.84 -17.94 5.99
CA LEU A 36 -7.89 -16.59 5.45
C LEU A 36 -7.06 -15.67 6.34
N VAL A 37 -6.05 -15.02 5.76
CA VAL A 37 -5.14 -14.14 6.48
C VAL A 37 -4.95 -12.81 5.74
N ARG A 38 -4.67 -11.74 6.45
CA ARG A 38 -4.25 -10.45 5.88
C ARG A 38 -2.82 -10.12 6.29
N SER A 39 -2.58 -9.82 7.55
CA SER A 39 -1.29 -9.34 8.07
C SER A 39 -0.77 -10.13 9.27
N ALA A 40 -1.50 -11.14 9.78
CA ALA A 40 -1.00 -11.95 10.88
C ALA A 40 0.24 -12.73 10.45
N PRO A 41 1.30 -12.77 11.29
CA PRO A 41 2.47 -13.58 11.02
C PRO A 41 2.11 -15.07 11.13
N MET A 42 2.56 -15.87 10.17
CA MET A 42 2.31 -17.31 10.13
C MET A 42 3.60 -18.14 10.20
N HIS A 43 4.75 -17.54 10.45
CA HIS A 43 6.02 -18.28 10.50
C HIS A 43 6.04 -19.30 11.62
N ASP A 44 5.43 -18.98 12.77
CA ASP A 44 5.30 -19.89 13.93
C ASP A 44 3.93 -20.59 14.00
N TYR A 45 3.08 -20.40 12.97
CA TYR A 45 1.76 -21.02 12.95
C TYR A 45 1.86 -22.54 12.81
N VAL A 46 1.23 -23.28 13.72
CA VAL A 46 1.19 -24.74 13.67
C VAL A 46 0.16 -25.16 12.63
N PHE A 47 0.60 -25.86 11.57
CA PHE A 47 -0.30 -26.36 10.54
C PHE A 47 -1.00 -27.63 11.02
N PRO A 48 -2.35 -27.67 11.11
CA PRO A 48 -3.06 -28.92 11.33
C PRO A 48 -2.94 -29.82 10.08
N GLU A 49 -3.07 -31.13 10.27
CA GLU A 49 -2.93 -32.12 9.19
C GLU A 49 -3.96 -31.92 8.06
N GLU A 50 -5.10 -31.33 8.38
CA GLU A 50 -6.19 -31.07 7.46
C GLU A 50 -5.96 -29.83 6.57
N LEU A 51 -5.02 -28.96 6.93
CA LEU A 51 -4.80 -27.70 6.21
C LEU A 51 -4.36 -27.94 4.76
N ARG A 52 -5.13 -27.43 3.82
CA ARG A 52 -4.90 -27.58 2.37
C ARG A 52 -4.59 -26.28 1.67
N ALA A 53 -5.09 -25.16 2.20
CA ALA A 53 -4.93 -23.87 1.52
C ALA A 53 -4.82 -22.71 2.50
N ILE A 54 -4.01 -21.72 2.12
CA ILE A 54 -3.93 -20.42 2.79
C ILE A 54 -4.23 -19.36 1.74
N ALA A 55 -5.17 -18.44 2.00
CA ALA A 55 -5.47 -17.33 1.11
C ALA A 55 -5.21 -16.00 1.82
N ARG A 56 -4.34 -15.18 1.22
CA ARG A 56 -4.01 -13.85 1.73
C ARG A 56 -4.86 -12.77 1.06
N ALA A 57 -5.56 -12.00 1.89
CA ALA A 57 -6.22 -10.76 1.47
C ALA A 57 -5.17 -9.63 1.30
N GLY A 58 -4.36 -9.71 0.25
CA GLY A 58 -3.28 -8.77 -0.06
C GLY A 58 -2.29 -9.32 -1.08
N ALA A 59 -1.39 -8.47 -1.57
CA ALA A 59 -0.47 -8.83 -2.65
C ALA A 59 0.78 -9.58 -2.17
N GLY A 60 1.44 -9.10 -1.11
CA GLY A 60 2.65 -9.72 -0.58
C GLY A 60 2.37 -11.04 0.12
N THR A 61 3.39 -11.85 0.35
CA THR A 61 3.29 -13.15 1.04
C THR A 61 4.34 -13.33 2.12
N ASN A 62 5.02 -12.25 2.49
CA ASN A 62 6.12 -12.22 3.46
C ASN A 62 5.74 -12.74 4.86
N ASN A 63 4.47 -12.62 5.25
CA ASN A 63 3.96 -13.13 6.52
C ASN A 63 3.58 -14.63 6.50
N ILE A 64 3.73 -15.32 5.35
CA ILE A 64 3.40 -16.72 5.15
C ILE A 64 4.67 -17.49 4.84
N PRO A 65 5.00 -18.58 5.56
CA PRO A 65 6.19 -19.40 5.30
C PRO A 65 5.99 -20.29 4.06
N ILE A 66 6.21 -19.73 2.87
CA ILE A 66 5.91 -20.37 1.57
C ILE A 66 6.61 -21.72 1.42
N ASP A 67 7.90 -21.79 1.78
CA ASP A 67 8.69 -23.03 1.66
C ASP A 67 8.07 -24.14 2.53
N ARG A 68 7.76 -23.82 3.78
CA ARG A 68 7.09 -24.78 4.69
C ARG A 68 5.69 -25.16 4.21
N CYS A 69 4.94 -24.25 3.60
CA CYS A 69 3.65 -24.56 2.98
C CYS A 69 3.84 -25.57 1.83
N SER A 70 4.83 -25.34 0.97
CA SER A 70 5.14 -26.23 -0.16
C SER A 70 5.55 -27.64 0.30
N GLU A 71 6.39 -27.75 1.32
CA GLU A 71 6.80 -29.02 1.92
C GLU A 71 5.62 -29.81 2.50
N ASN A 72 4.59 -29.12 2.99
CA ASN A 72 3.38 -29.75 3.56
C ASN A 72 2.23 -29.87 2.54
N GLY A 73 2.45 -29.56 1.26
CA GLY A 73 1.43 -29.64 0.22
C GLY A 73 0.28 -28.64 0.37
N ILE A 74 0.52 -27.50 1.05
CA ILE A 74 -0.45 -26.43 1.28
C ILE A 74 -0.34 -25.40 0.17
N VAL A 75 -1.43 -25.15 -0.56
CA VAL A 75 -1.48 -24.15 -1.62
C VAL A 75 -1.66 -22.76 -1.02
N VAL A 76 -0.85 -21.79 -1.48
CA VAL A 76 -0.97 -20.38 -1.03
C VAL A 76 -1.49 -19.52 -2.17
N PHE A 77 -2.55 -18.78 -1.87
CA PHE A 77 -3.15 -17.78 -2.77
C PHE A 77 -2.95 -16.38 -2.22
N ASN A 78 -2.79 -15.41 -3.11
CA ASN A 78 -2.77 -13.99 -2.79
C ASN A 78 -3.70 -13.20 -3.73
N THR A 79 -3.93 -11.92 -3.45
CA THR A 79 -4.81 -11.05 -4.23
C THR A 79 -4.06 -9.80 -4.70
N PRO A 80 -3.11 -9.95 -5.65
CA PRO A 80 -2.35 -8.81 -6.16
C PRO A 80 -3.27 -7.81 -6.87
N GLY A 81 -3.08 -6.52 -6.60
CA GLY A 81 -3.81 -5.43 -7.26
C GLY A 81 -5.19 -5.11 -6.68
N ALA A 82 -5.74 -5.92 -5.77
CA ALA A 82 -7.09 -5.68 -5.22
C ALA A 82 -7.24 -4.32 -4.51
N ASN A 83 -6.17 -3.81 -3.90
CA ASN A 83 -6.14 -2.50 -3.23
C ASN A 83 -5.34 -1.44 -4.00
N ALA A 84 -4.96 -1.70 -5.25
CA ALA A 84 -4.02 -0.85 -5.97
C ALA A 84 -4.52 0.59 -6.13
N ASN A 85 -5.80 0.79 -6.41
CA ASN A 85 -6.38 2.12 -6.51
C ASN A 85 -6.36 2.87 -5.16
N ALA A 86 -6.72 2.21 -4.07
CA ALA A 86 -6.71 2.83 -2.74
C ALA A 86 -5.29 3.26 -2.32
N VAL A 87 -4.27 2.43 -2.61
CA VAL A 87 -2.87 2.79 -2.32
C VAL A 87 -2.40 3.94 -3.20
N LYS A 88 -2.75 3.97 -4.50
CA LYS A 88 -2.47 5.12 -5.39
C LYS A 88 -3.03 6.42 -4.80
N GLU A 89 -4.28 6.42 -4.34
CA GLU A 89 -4.92 7.60 -3.74
C GLU A 89 -4.20 8.05 -2.46
N LEU A 90 -3.75 7.10 -1.63
CA LEU A 90 -2.97 7.42 -0.43
C LEU A 90 -1.59 8.01 -0.77
N VAL A 91 -0.91 7.48 -1.79
CA VAL A 91 0.36 8.05 -2.28
C VAL A 91 0.16 9.47 -2.79
N LEU A 92 -0.92 9.72 -3.55
CA LEU A 92 -1.26 11.07 -4.01
C LEU A 92 -1.51 12.03 -2.84
N ALA A 93 -2.27 11.61 -1.84
CA ALA A 93 -2.51 12.40 -0.64
C ALA A 93 -1.19 12.71 0.09
N ALA A 94 -0.29 11.72 0.24
CA ALA A 94 1.02 11.90 0.86
C ALA A 94 1.89 12.89 0.10
N LEU A 95 1.92 12.85 -1.24
CA LEU A 95 2.66 13.81 -2.07
C LEU A 95 2.16 15.24 -1.89
N LEU A 96 0.84 15.44 -1.83
CA LEU A 96 0.23 16.76 -1.62
C LEU A 96 0.53 17.30 -0.23
N ILE A 97 0.46 16.45 0.81
CA ILE A 97 0.78 16.82 2.20
C ILE A 97 2.28 17.11 2.35
N ALA A 98 3.15 16.33 1.72
CA ALA A 98 4.59 16.55 1.75
C ALA A 98 5.01 17.83 1.01
N SER A 99 4.24 18.25 0.02
CA SER A 99 4.52 19.46 -0.77
C SER A 99 4.05 20.75 -0.09
N ARG A 100 3.03 20.67 0.75
CA ARG A 100 2.39 21.80 1.42
C ARG A 100 2.04 21.41 2.85
N ASP A 101 2.29 22.31 3.79
CA ASP A 101 1.98 22.08 5.20
C ASP A 101 0.47 22.19 5.48
N ILE A 102 -0.31 21.27 4.89
CA ILE A 102 -1.77 21.23 5.04
C ILE A 102 -2.17 20.93 6.48
N LEU A 103 -1.45 20.02 7.14
CA LEU A 103 -1.75 19.62 8.52
C LEU A 103 -1.43 20.74 9.51
N GLY A 104 -0.25 21.34 9.41
CA GLY A 104 0.11 22.49 10.25
C GLY A 104 -0.81 23.69 10.02
N GLY A 105 -1.23 23.93 8.77
CA GLY A 105 -2.23 24.95 8.47
C GLY A 105 -3.59 24.68 9.11
N ALA A 106 -4.05 23.43 9.10
CA ALA A 106 -5.31 23.03 9.75
C ALA A 106 -5.23 23.19 11.27
N GLU A 107 -4.15 22.73 11.90
CA GLU A 107 -3.91 22.88 13.34
C GLU A 107 -3.87 24.37 13.73
N TRP A 108 -3.11 25.16 12.98
CA TRP A 108 -3.02 26.59 13.22
C TRP A 108 -4.39 27.30 13.14
N VAL A 109 -5.23 26.98 12.15
CA VAL A 109 -6.59 27.54 12.05
C VAL A 109 -7.43 27.16 13.27
N GLN A 110 -7.34 25.91 13.74
CA GLN A 110 -8.08 25.46 14.93
C GLN A 110 -7.66 26.27 16.17
N GLU A 111 -6.38 26.57 16.35
CA GLU A 111 -5.89 27.42 17.45
C GLU A 111 -6.48 28.84 17.37
N GLN A 112 -6.54 29.44 16.16
CA GLN A 112 -7.09 30.79 15.98
C GLN A 112 -8.61 30.84 16.28
N VAL A 113 -9.37 29.82 15.88
CA VAL A 113 -10.82 29.73 16.16
C VAL A 113 -11.13 29.76 17.65
N HIS A 114 -10.25 29.17 18.47
CA HIS A 114 -10.44 29.11 19.91
C HIS A 114 -9.90 30.36 20.67
N THR A 115 -9.32 31.34 19.97
CA THR A 115 -8.77 32.54 20.57
C THR A 115 -9.85 33.63 20.66
N PRO A 116 -10.24 34.07 21.89
CA PRO A 116 -11.30 35.07 22.04
C PRO A 116 -10.95 36.41 21.40
N GLY A 117 -11.91 37.01 20.67
CA GLY A 117 -11.78 38.35 20.09
C GLY A 117 -10.93 38.43 18.84
N VAL A 118 -10.56 37.32 18.24
CA VAL A 118 -9.77 37.27 17.02
C VAL A 118 -10.66 37.51 15.76
N ASP A 119 -10.24 38.43 14.91
CA ASP A 119 -10.76 38.53 13.54
C ASP A 119 -10.08 37.45 12.68
N LEU A 120 -10.76 36.32 12.51
CA LEU A 120 -10.27 35.17 11.76
C LEU A 120 -9.88 35.53 10.32
N THR A 121 -10.64 36.43 9.67
CA THR A 121 -10.37 36.83 8.28
C THR A 121 -9.03 37.54 8.18
N ALA A 122 -8.79 38.49 9.08
CA ALA A 122 -7.54 39.25 9.10
C ALA A 122 -6.33 38.36 9.48
N VAL A 123 -6.50 37.43 10.43
CA VAL A 123 -5.44 36.52 10.86
C VAL A 123 -5.10 35.52 9.78
N VAL A 124 -6.10 34.92 9.11
CA VAL A 124 -5.88 33.95 8.02
C VAL A 124 -5.18 34.63 6.84
N GLU A 125 -5.59 35.83 6.45
CA GLU A 125 -4.93 36.56 5.36
C GLU A 125 -3.45 36.85 5.64
N LYS A 126 -3.10 37.14 6.89
CA LYS A 126 -1.71 37.40 7.29
C LYS A 126 -0.88 36.11 7.43
N GLY A 127 -1.48 35.03 7.93
CA GLY A 127 -0.77 33.83 8.32
C GLY A 127 -0.69 32.73 7.24
N LYS A 128 -1.62 32.69 6.30
CA LYS A 128 -1.74 31.60 5.30
C LYS A 128 -0.47 31.32 4.47
N SER A 129 0.36 32.33 4.26
CA SER A 129 1.61 32.19 3.52
C SER A 129 2.67 31.34 4.20
N ALA A 130 2.56 31.15 5.53
CA ALA A 130 3.47 30.28 6.28
C ALA A 130 3.33 28.80 5.90
N PHE A 131 2.17 28.41 5.39
CA PHE A 131 1.83 27.04 5.00
C PHE A 131 1.91 26.81 3.48
N ALA A 132 2.44 27.79 2.74
CA ALA A 132 2.67 27.66 1.31
C ALA A 132 3.81 26.67 1.03
N GLY A 133 3.72 25.97 -0.10
CA GLY A 133 4.73 25.04 -0.54
C GLY A 133 4.75 24.92 -2.06
N PRO A 134 5.68 24.14 -2.62
CA PRO A 134 5.81 23.95 -4.06
C PRO A 134 4.59 23.23 -4.65
N GLU A 135 4.36 23.46 -5.93
CA GLU A 135 3.45 22.64 -6.72
C GLU A 135 4.14 21.34 -7.14
N LEU A 136 3.35 20.29 -7.37
CA LEU A 136 3.85 19.03 -7.94
C LEU A 136 4.15 19.18 -9.45
N TYR A 137 3.53 20.15 -10.10
CA TYR A 137 3.73 20.43 -11.51
C TYR A 137 5.21 20.68 -11.86
N ARG A 138 5.73 19.97 -12.85
CA ARG A 138 7.15 19.98 -13.28
C ARG A 138 8.15 19.48 -12.21
N LYS A 139 7.69 18.79 -11.17
CA LYS A 139 8.52 18.07 -10.25
C LYS A 139 8.71 16.64 -10.74
N THR A 140 9.80 16.02 -10.34
CA THR A 140 10.11 14.64 -10.73
C THR A 140 9.73 13.67 -9.61
N LEU A 141 8.92 12.67 -9.96
CA LEU A 141 8.59 11.54 -9.07
C LEU A 141 9.39 10.30 -9.47
N GLY A 142 10.16 9.76 -8.54
CA GLY A 142 10.76 8.44 -8.63
C GLY A 142 9.82 7.37 -8.06
N VAL A 143 9.54 6.34 -8.84
CA VAL A 143 8.69 5.20 -8.41
C VAL A 143 9.52 3.93 -8.44
N ILE A 144 9.75 3.34 -7.27
CA ILE A 144 10.44 2.06 -7.12
C ILE A 144 9.38 0.97 -6.96
N GLY A 145 9.32 0.03 -7.90
CA GLY A 145 8.28 -0.97 -8.02
C GLY A 145 7.18 -0.55 -9.00
N LEU A 146 7.21 -1.14 -10.20
CA LEU A 146 6.31 -0.83 -11.31
C LEU A 146 5.22 -1.91 -11.50
N GLY A 147 4.82 -2.55 -10.39
CA GLY A 147 3.70 -3.50 -10.37
C GLY A 147 2.33 -2.82 -10.52
N ALA A 148 1.28 -3.49 -10.09
CA ALA A 148 -0.11 -3.01 -10.23
C ALA A 148 -0.34 -1.62 -9.60
N ILE A 149 0.30 -1.33 -8.46
CA ILE A 149 0.20 -0.04 -7.76
C ILE A 149 1.09 1.00 -8.45
N GLY A 150 2.37 0.65 -8.68
CA GLY A 150 3.34 1.58 -9.25
C GLY A 150 2.94 2.13 -10.61
N ALA A 151 2.37 1.30 -11.48
CA ALA A 151 1.85 1.74 -12.77
C ALA A 151 0.74 2.80 -12.63
N LEU A 152 -0.19 2.61 -11.69
CA LEU A 152 -1.25 3.59 -11.42
C LEU A 152 -0.69 4.90 -10.84
N VAL A 153 0.33 4.80 -9.98
CA VAL A 153 1.00 5.98 -9.40
C VAL A 153 1.77 6.74 -10.47
N CYS A 154 2.51 6.06 -11.35
CA CYS A 154 3.19 6.69 -12.47
C CYS A 154 2.21 7.47 -13.35
N ASN A 155 1.12 6.82 -13.75
CA ASN A 155 0.16 7.41 -14.68
C ASN A 155 -0.53 8.66 -14.07
N ILE A 156 -0.97 8.59 -12.81
CA ILE A 156 -1.60 9.77 -12.17
C ILE A 156 -0.59 10.90 -11.94
N ALA A 157 0.68 10.61 -11.68
CA ALA A 157 1.71 11.64 -11.54
C ALA A 157 1.95 12.39 -12.86
N LEU A 158 1.94 11.70 -14.00
CA LEU A 158 1.99 12.32 -15.33
C LEU A 158 0.78 13.23 -15.57
N GLU A 159 -0.43 12.81 -15.17
CA GLU A 159 -1.65 13.66 -15.29
C GLU A 159 -1.56 14.92 -14.43
N LEU A 160 -0.81 14.90 -13.31
CA LEU A 160 -0.50 16.08 -12.50
C LEU A 160 0.60 16.97 -13.12
N GLY A 161 1.14 16.59 -14.28
CA GLY A 161 2.22 17.30 -14.96
C GLY A 161 3.59 17.13 -14.32
N MET A 162 3.81 16.03 -13.60
CA MET A 162 5.11 15.64 -13.10
C MET A 162 5.91 14.91 -14.18
N ASP A 163 7.25 14.94 -14.08
CA ASP A 163 8.12 13.99 -14.77
C ASP A 163 8.21 12.71 -13.93
N VAL A 164 8.21 11.52 -14.55
CA VAL A 164 8.18 10.26 -13.82
C VAL A 164 9.32 9.34 -14.22
N TYR A 165 10.11 8.94 -13.23
CA TYR A 165 11.15 7.92 -13.34
C TYR A 165 10.71 6.66 -12.61
N GLY A 166 10.75 5.52 -13.29
CA GLY A 166 10.35 4.24 -12.74
C GLY A 166 11.50 3.24 -12.71
N TYR A 167 11.63 2.50 -11.61
CA TYR A 167 12.60 1.40 -11.47
C TYR A 167 11.91 0.16 -10.92
N ASP A 168 12.14 -0.98 -11.58
CA ASP A 168 11.72 -2.29 -11.09
C ASP A 168 12.69 -3.36 -11.63
N PRO A 169 13.45 -4.07 -10.78
CA PRO A 169 14.38 -5.10 -11.22
C PRO A 169 13.69 -6.34 -11.78
N PHE A 170 12.37 -6.51 -11.53
CA PHE A 170 11.57 -7.65 -11.92
C PHE A 170 10.40 -7.26 -12.85
N LEU A 171 10.53 -6.14 -13.57
CA LEU A 171 9.48 -5.63 -14.45
C LEU A 171 9.05 -6.67 -15.49
N SER A 172 7.83 -7.16 -15.37
CA SER A 172 7.25 -8.07 -16.37
C SER A 172 6.77 -7.32 -17.60
N VAL A 173 6.66 -8.02 -18.73
CA VAL A 173 6.10 -7.44 -19.97
C VAL A 173 4.68 -6.92 -19.75
N GLU A 174 3.87 -7.68 -19.01
CA GLU A 174 2.49 -7.27 -18.69
C GLU A 174 2.44 -5.98 -17.86
N ALA A 175 3.32 -5.85 -16.86
CA ALA A 175 3.42 -4.62 -16.06
C ALA A 175 3.90 -3.43 -16.90
N ALA A 176 4.89 -3.64 -17.78
CA ALA A 176 5.38 -2.60 -18.68
C ALA A 176 4.30 -2.08 -19.63
N LEU A 177 3.40 -2.93 -20.11
CA LEU A 177 2.29 -2.54 -20.98
C LEU A 177 1.22 -1.68 -20.29
N ARG A 178 1.21 -1.62 -18.96
CA ARG A 178 0.30 -0.78 -18.17
C ARG A 178 0.84 0.63 -17.92
N LEU A 179 2.14 0.83 -18.14
CA LEU A 179 2.80 2.13 -17.98
C LEU A 179 2.48 3.03 -19.17
N ASP A 180 2.27 4.31 -18.88
CA ASP A 180 2.27 5.33 -19.92
C ASP A 180 3.67 5.41 -20.56
N ARG A 181 3.70 5.69 -21.87
CA ARG A 181 4.93 5.79 -22.66
C ARG A 181 5.89 6.91 -22.21
N HIS A 182 5.40 7.87 -21.46
CA HIS A 182 6.18 9.00 -20.94
C HIS A 182 6.89 8.68 -19.62
N VAL A 183 6.68 7.49 -19.05
CA VAL A 183 7.43 7.04 -17.87
C VAL A 183 8.86 6.67 -18.30
N HIS A 184 9.85 7.31 -17.71
CA HIS A 184 11.26 7.00 -17.91
C HIS A 184 11.67 5.78 -17.10
N VAL A 185 11.62 4.59 -17.70
CA VAL A 185 12.04 3.35 -17.02
C VAL A 185 13.56 3.26 -17.02
N VAL A 186 14.17 3.30 -15.83
CA VAL A 186 15.61 3.24 -15.64
C VAL A 186 16.06 1.84 -15.20
N LYS A 187 17.31 1.50 -15.54
CA LYS A 187 17.91 0.20 -15.17
C LYS A 187 18.74 0.27 -13.88
N ASN A 188 19.06 1.47 -13.44
CA ASN A 188 19.83 1.72 -12.22
C ASN A 188 19.03 2.63 -11.30
N VAL A 189 18.80 2.19 -10.08
CA VAL A 189 18.07 2.96 -9.07
C VAL A 189 18.75 4.27 -8.70
N ASP A 190 20.09 4.35 -8.78
CA ASP A 190 20.83 5.59 -8.53
C ASP A 190 20.49 6.71 -9.53
N GLU A 191 20.12 6.35 -10.77
CA GLU A 191 19.65 7.32 -11.76
C GLU A 191 18.32 7.93 -11.33
N LEU A 192 17.39 7.10 -10.82
CA LEU A 192 16.12 7.55 -10.26
C LEU A 192 16.37 8.47 -9.06
N TYR A 193 17.25 8.12 -8.13
CA TYR A 193 17.54 8.94 -6.95
C TYR A 193 18.07 10.33 -7.31
N ARG A 194 18.94 10.41 -8.32
CA ARG A 194 19.50 11.70 -8.75
C ARG A 194 18.51 12.59 -9.48
N ALA A 195 17.53 12.00 -10.16
CA ALA A 195 16.55 12.74 -10.95
C ALA A 195 15.36 13.23 -10.12
N SER A 196 15.05 12.60 -8.98
CA SER A 196 13.77 12.75 -8.30
C SER A 196 13.74 13.85 -7.26
N ASP A 197 12.70 14.66 -7.26
CA ASP A 197 12.32 15.56 -6.16
C ASP A 197 11.55 14.80 -5.06
N TYR A 198 10.79 13.76 -5.45
CA TYR A 198 10.00 12.89 -4.57
C TYR A 198 10.24 11.44 -4.95
N ILE A 199 10.24 10.56 -3.96
CA ILE A 199 10.41 9.12 -4.19
C ILE A 199 9.33 8.35 -3.43
N THR A 200 8.73 7.38 -4.11
CA THR A 200 7.84 6.38 -3.50
C THR A 200 8.37 4.98 -3.76
N CYS A 201 8.45 4.15 -2.71
CA CYS A 201 8.84 2.76 -2.83
C CYS A 201 7.60 1.87 -2.66
N LEU A 202 7.27 1.14 -3.72
CA LEU A 202 6.13 0.25 -3.82
C LEU A 202 6.57 -1.19 -4.17
N LEU A 203 7.88 -1.43 -4.12
CA LEU A 203 8.46 -2.74 -4.35
C LEU A 203 8.37 -3.58 -3.08
N TYR A 204 7.71 -4.72 -3.17
CA TYR A 204 7.70 -5.72 -2.11
C TYR A 204 9.00 -6.53 -2.20
N THR A 205 10.06 -6.01 -1.64
CA THR A 205 11.25 -6.79 -1.28
C THR A 205 11.38 -6.73 0.22
N SER A 206 11.75 -7.81 0.90
CA SER A 206 11.96 -7.91 2.34
C SER A 206 11.92 -6.57 3.07
N ASP A 207 10.90 -6.36 3.70
CA ASP A 207 10.31 -5.36 4.55
C ASP A 207 11.16 -4.18 5.02
N ALA A 208 11.05 -3.04 4.34
CA ALA A 208 11.45 -1.75 4.91
C ALA A 208 10.62 -1.38 6.18
N ALA A 209 9.45 -1.98 6.39
CA ALA A 209 8.66 -1.82 7.61
C ALA A 209 9.14 -2.70 8.76
N ASP A 210 9.81 -3.82 8.48
CA ASP A 210 10.45 -4.67 9.50
C ASP A 210 11.81 -4.08 9.93
N GLU A 211 12.53 -3.41 9.06
CA GLU A 211 13.77 -2.68 9.44
C GLU A 211 13.47 -1.49 10.37
N ALA A 212 12.34 -0.82 10.24
CA ALA A 212 11.93 0.27 11.14
C ALA A 212 11.56 -0.19 12.56
N ARG A 213 11.40 -1.49 12.80
CA ARG A 213 11.16 -2.08 14.13
C ARG A 213 12.43 -2.56 14.83
N SER A 214 13.58 -2.52 14.17
CA SER A 214 14.87 -2.96 14.72
C SER A 214 15.78 -1.81 15.16
N VAL A 215 15.23 -0.60 15.38
CA VAL A 215 15.92 0.55 15.99
C VAL A 215 15.31 0.88 17.35
#